data_01b8690734a92a3a0c928fc4e5303c0e
#
_entry.id   01b8690734a92a3a0c928fc4e5303c0e
#
_cell.length_a   1.000
_cell.length_b   1.000
_cell.length_c   1.000
_cell.angle_alpha   90.00
_cell.angle_beta   90.00
_cell.angle_gamma   90.00
#
_symmetry.space_group_name_H-M   'P 1'
#
loop_
_entity.id
_entity.type
_entity.pdbx_description
1 polymer ?
#
loop_
_entity_poly.entity_id
_entity_poly.type
_entity_poly.pdbx_seq_one_letter_code
_entity_poly.pdbx_strand_id
1 'polypeptide(L)'
;TTAWLGLDGTWRVLIGSKTDRRGLAILYRSKDFVTWIKSQHPLHSAKDTGMWECPDFFPVLINSKLGVDTSTLGPDVKHVLKVSLDDTKYEYYTIGTYNPDKDIYVPDNGSVESDLGLRYDYGKFYASKTFFDSLKNRRILWGWLNESSIPADDIKKGWAGIQVITCELLLSLISSKSLSLPTYKVMFMVGKRVFFFCF
;
A
#
# COMPACT_ATOMS: atom_id res chain seq x y z
N THR A 1 -5.81 2.29 -6.61
CA THR A 1 -6.08 2.47 -5.18
C THR A 1 -7.58 2.48 -4.88
N THR A 2 -7.98 2.32 -3.63
CA THR A 2 -9.34 2.61 -3.19
C THR A 2 -9.53 4.12 -3.13
N ALA A 3 -10.63 4.64 -3.68
CA ALA A 3 -10.92 6.06 -3.58
C ALA A 3 -11.18 6.47 -2.12
N TRP A 4 -10.82 7.69 -1.76
CA TRP A 4 -11.13 8.26 -0.45
C TRP A 4 -11.74 9.66 -0.61
N LEU A 5 -12.60 10.03 0.33
CA LEU A 5 -13.24 11.33 0.36
C LEU A 5 -12.43 12.29 1.25
N GLY A 6 -12.04 13.42 0.70
CA GLY A 6 -11.35 14.44 1.47
C GLY A 6 -12.31 15.32 2.29
N LEU A 7 -11.77 16.09 3.22
CA LEU A 7 -12.54 17.03 4.05
C LEU A 7 -13.26 18.12 3.22
N ASP A 8 -12.77 18.38 2.03
CA ASP A 8 -13.36 19.32 1.04
C ASP A 8 -14.53 18.70 0.24
N GLY A 9 -14.98 17.50 0.59
CA GLY A 9 -16.03 16.77 -0.13
C GLY A 9 -15.63 16.30 -1.53
N THR A 10 -14.33 16.27 -1.84
CA THR A 10 -13.82 15.84 -3.14
C THR A 10 -13.20 14.44 -3.02
N TRP A 11 -13.59 13.56 -3.92
CA TRP A 11 -13.01 12.22 -4.06
C TRP A 11 -11.59 12.27 -4.61
N ARG A 12 -10.77 11.34 -4.18
CA ARG A 12 -9.39 11.17 -4.61
C ARG A 12 -9.11 9.73 -5.00
N VAL A 13 -8.25 9.56 -6.00
CA VAL A 13 -7.76 8.23 -6.43
C VAL A 13 -6.32 8.35 -6.92
N LEU A 14 -5.54 7.29 -6.77
CA LEU A 14 -4.16 7.23 -7.27
C LEU A 14 -4.04 6.33 -8.50
N ILE A 15 -3.22 6.77 -9.43
CA ILE A 15 -2.75 5.97 -10.57
C ILE A 15 -1.23 5.95 -10.53
N GLY A 16 -0.65 4.76 -10.63
CA GLY A 16 0.79 4.60 -10.73
C GLY A 16 1.33 5.01 -12.09
N SER A 17 2.55 5.52 -12.12
CA SER A 17 3.21 5.99 -13.33
C SER A 17 4.72 6.08 -13.12
N LYS A 18 5.43 6.53 -14.14
CA LYS A 18 6.85 6.92 -14.07
C LYS A 18 7.15 8.13 -14.95
N THR A 19 8.21 8.84 -14.58
CA THR A 19 8.93 9.78 -15.45
C THR A 19 10.40 9.44 -15.34
N ASP A 20 11.02 9.04 -16.45
CA ASP A 20 12.36 8.45 -16.47
C ASP A 20 12.43 7.23 -15.52
N ARG A 21 13.29 7.29 -14.51
CA ARG A 21 13.40 6.27 -13.45
C ARG A 21 12.71 6.64 -12.15
N ARG A 22 11.94 7.73 -12.12
CA ARG A 22 11.17 8.17 -10.95
C ARG A 22 9.76 7.60 -11.01
N GLY A 23 9.41 6.78 -10.03
CA GLY A 23 8.04 6.31 -9.82
C GLY A 23 7.15 7.40 -9.23
N LEU A 24 5.88 7.39 -9.61
CA LEU A 24 4.89 8.42 -9.29
C LEU A 24 3.57 7.78 -8.84
N ALA A 25 3.01 8.27 -7.74
CA ALA A 25 1.60 8.09 -7.40
C ALA A 25 0.82 9.34 -7.84
N ILE A 26 0.31 9.31 -9.06
CA ILE A 26 -0.43 10.43 -9.65
C ILE A 26 -1.80 10.52 -8.99
N LEU A 27 -2.15 11.70 -8.50
CA LEU A 27 -3.42 11.97 -7.85
C LEU A 27 -4.44 12.50 -8.86
N TYR A 28 -5.65 11.94 -8.81
CA TYR A 28 -6.84 12.46 -9.49
C TYR A 28 -7.91 12.81 -8.47
N ARG A 29 -8.68 13.85 -8.78
CA ARG A 29 -9.77 14.34 -7.94
C ARG A 29 -11.08 14.35 -8.72
N SER A 30 -12.20 14.10 -8.01
CA SER A 30 -13.55 14.14 -8.57
C SER A 30 -14.57 14.64 -7.57
N LYS A 31 -15.53 15.44 -8.03
CA LYS A 31 -16.69 15.88 -7.23
C LYS A 31 -17.90 14.94 -7.38
N ASP A 32 -17.97 14.22 -8.48
CA ASP A 32 -19.12 13.44 -8.92
C ASP A 32 -18.83 11.93 -9.09
N PHE A 33 -17.58 11.53 -8.84
CA PHE A 33 -17.07 10.17 -9.05
C PHE A 33 -17.08 9.69 -10.52
N VAL A 34 -17.38 10.58 -11.45
CA VAL A 34 -17.45 10.34 -12.91
C VAL A 34 -16.35 11.08 -13.64
N THR A 35 -16.26 12.40 -13.38
CA THR A 35 -15.26 13.28 -13.99
C THR A 35 -14.05 13.39 -13.08
N TRP A 36 -12.90 12.90 -13.56
CA TRP A 36 -11.65 12.89 -12.81
C TRP A 36 -10.64 13.89 -13.39
N ILE A 37 -10.15 14.78 -12.55
CA ILE A 37 -9.19 15.81 -12.90
C ILE A 37 -7.85 15.48 -12.28
N LYS A 38 -6.80 15.41 -13.09
CA LYS A 38 -5.43 15.20 -12.63
C LYS A 38 -4.97 16.38 -11.79
N SER A 39 -4.39 16.11 -10.62
CA SER A 39 -3.76 17.13 -9.78
C SER A 39 -2.46 17.64 -10.39
N GLN A 40 -2.06 18.87 -10.02
CA GLN A 40 -0.83 19.50 -10.54
C GLN A 40 0.44 18.76 -10.12
N HIS A 41 0.43 18.13 -8.95
CA HIS A 41 1.54 17.32 -8.44
C HIS A 41 1.06 15.91 -8.04
N PRO A 42 1.94 14.90 -8.07
CA PRO A 42 1.62 13.59 -7.53
C PRO A 42 1.44 13.67 -6.00
N LEU A 43 0.74 12.69 -5.43
CA LEU A 43 0.67 12.51 -3.98
C LEU A 43 2.07 12.27 -3.40
N HIS A 44 2.86 11.46 -4.10
CA HIS A 44 4.23 11.11 -3.75
C HIS A 44 5.02 10.62 -4.96
N SER A 45 6.35 10.66 -4.88
CA SER A 45 7.26 10.11 -5.90
C SER A 45 8.61 9.76 -5.32
N ALA A 46 9.27 8.72 -5.84
CA ALA A 46 10.62 8.33 -5.44
C ALA A 46 11.54 8.10 -6.63
N LYS A 47 12.80 8.55 -6.52
CA LYS A 47 13.83 8.38 -7.56
C LYS A 47 14.25 6.91 -7.65
N ASP A 48 14.67 6.52 -8.87
CA ASP A 48 15.29 5.23 -9.17
C ASP A 48 14.45 4.00 -8.86
N THR A 49 13.14 4.17 -8.74
CA THR A 49 12.19 3.09 -8.44
C THR A 49 11.46 2.54 -9.68
N GLY A 50 11.67 3.15 -10.85
CA GLY A 50 11.04 2.70 -12.10
C GLY A 50 9.52 2.93 -12.13
N MET A 51 8.81 2.08 -12.87
CA MET A 51 7.35 2.17 -13.01
C MET A 51 6.66 1.67 -11.73
N TRP A 52 5.77 2.50 -11.20
CA TRP A 52 4.88 2.12 -10.11
C TRP A 52 3.56 1.58 -10.65
N GLU A 53 3.24 0.35 -10.30
CA GLU A 53 1.96 -0.27 -10.55
C GLU A 53 1.15 -0.38 -9.25
N CYS A 54 -0.14 -0.49 -9.36
CA CYS A 54 -1.07 -0.77 -8.26
C CYS A 54 -0.80 0.04 -6.97
N PRO A 55 -0.64 1.38 -7.01
CA PRO A 55 -0.45 2.14 -5.78
C PRO A 55 -1.65 1.91 -4.86
N ASP A 56 -1.38 1.65 -3.60
CA ASP A 56 -2.40 1.50 -2.56
C ASP A 56 -2.10 2.44 -1.41
N PHE A 57 -3.07 3.31 -1.08
CA PHE A 57 -2.92 4.36 -0.09
C PHE A 57 -4.08 4.30 0.90
N PHE A 58 -3.76 4.13 2.17
CA PHE A 58 -4.78 3.95 3.19
C PHE A 58 -4.30 4.32 4.59
N PRO A 59 -5.23 4.74 5.48
CA PRO A 59 -4.92 5.03 6.87
C PRO A 59 -4.80 3.75 7.72
N VAL A 60 -4.01 3.86 8.77
CA VAL A 60 -3.87 2.87 9.83
C VAL A 60 -3.80 3.58 11.19
N LEU A 61 -4.44 3.02 12.19
CA LEU A 61 -4.37 3.54 13.56
C LEU A 61 -3.07 3.10 14.24
N ILE A 62 -2.45 4.01 14.97
CA ILE A 62 -1.29 3.70 15.79
C ILE A 62 -1.74 2.84 16.99
N ASN A 63 -1.06 1.71 17.23
CA ASN A 63 -1.32 0.80 18.35
C ASN A 63 -2.77 0.25 18.42
N SER A 64 -3.43 0.10 17.29
CA SER A 64 -4.76 -0.48 17.20
C SER A 64 -4.78 -1.72 16.32
N LYS A 65 -5.67 -2.65 16.66
CA LYS A 65 -5.99 -3.82 15.84
C LYS A 65 -7.18 -3.58 14.91
N LEU A 66 -7.80 -2.40 14.99
CA LEU A 66 -8.95 -2.07 14.16
C LEU A 66 -8.49 -1.44 12.85
N GLY A 67 -9.07 -1.88 11.76
CA GLY A 67 -9.02 -1.15 10.50
C GLY A 67 -9.93 0.06 10.56
N VAL A 68 -9.67 1.01 9.68
CA VAL A 68 -10.47 2.23 9.55
C VAL A 68 -10.81 2.51 8.09
N ASP A 69 -11.89 3.26 7.86
CA ASP A 69 -12.29 3.71 6.53
C ASP A 69 -11.15 4.44 5.83
N THR A 70 -11.09 4.33 4.51
CA THR A 70 -10.00 4.90 3.70
C THR A 70 -9.93 6.42 3.78
N SER A 71 -11.02 7.09 4.16
CA SER A 71 -11.09 8.56 4.34
C SER A 71 -10.75 9.01 5.76
N THR A 72 -10.40 8.10 6.67
CA THR A 72 -10.14 8.45 8.08
C THR A 72 -8.87 9.26 8.23
N LEU A 73 -8.97 10.36 8.96
CA LEU A 73 -7.88 11.26 9.36
C LEU A 73 -7.89 11.44 10.88
N GLY A 74 -6.76 11.79 11.47
CA GLY A 74 -6.67 12.07 12.90
C GLY A 74 -5.24 12.07 13.44
N PRO A 75 -5.03 12.48 14.71
CA PRO A 75 -3.70 12.55 15.32
C PRO A 75 -3.05 11.18 15.49
N ASP A 76 -3.85 10.14 15.71
CA ASP A 76 -3.39 8.75 15.90
C ASP A 76 -3.42 7.95 14.59
N VAL A 77 -3.50 8.63 13.45
CA VAL A 77 -3.53 8.01 12.12
C VAL A 77 -2.21 8.22 11.40
N LYS A 78 -1.63 7.13 10.94
CA LYS A 78 -0.59 7.11 9.92
C LYS A 78 -1.17 6.65 8.60
N HIS A 79 -0.46 6.91 7.52
CA HIS A 79 -0.84 6.41 6.20
C HIS A 79 0.22 5.45 5.68
N VAL A 80 -0.23 4.43 5.00
CA VAL A 80 0.61 3.50 4.25
C VAL A 80 0.49 3.84 2.77
N LEU A 81 1.60 4.00 2.10
CA LEU A 81 1.68 3.98 0.64
C LEU A 81 2.44 2.73 0.22
N LYS A 82 1.76 1.83 -0.48
CA LYS A 82 2.33 0.63 -1.10
C LYS A 82 2.36 0.83 -2.61
N VAL A 83 3.42 0.35 -3.25
CA VAL A 83 3.53 0.30 -4.71
C VAL A 83 4.10 -1.04 -5.16
N SER A 84 3.68 -1.47 -6.34
CA SER A 84 4.23 -2.64 -7.03
C SER A 84 5.23 -2.15 -8.07
N LEU A 85 6.47 -2.63 -8.00
CA LEU A 85 7.55 -2.23 -8.92
C LEU A 85 7.54 -3.12 -10.17
N ASP A 86 7.29 -2.55 -11.34
CA ASP A 86 7.25 -3.32 -12.59
C ASP A 86 8.62 -3.95 -12.93
N ASP A 87 9.71 -3.22 -12.69
CA ASP A 87 11.06 -3.67 -13.04
C ASP A 87 11.49 -4.94 -12.28
N THR A 88 11.15 -5.05 -10.99
CA THR A 88 11.61 -6.12 -10.08
C THR A 88 10.54 -7.12 -9.69
N LYS A 89 9.28 -6.80 -9.95
CA LYS A 89 8.08 -7.54 -9.50
C LYS A 89 8.03 -7.70 -7.98
N TYR A 90 8.56 -6.72 -7.25
CA TYR A 90 8.44 -6.63 -5.80
C TYR A 90 7.45 -5.53 -5.40
N GLU A 91 6.88 -5.68 -4.23
CA GLU A 91 6.07 -4.63 -3.61
C GLU A 91 6.82 -4.07 -2.41
N TYR A 92 6.97 -2.76 -2.34
CA TYR A 92 7.39 -2.15 -1.11
C TYR A 92 6.31 -1.20 -0.58
N TYR A 93 6.37 -0.92 0.70
CA TYR A 93 5.52 0.08 1.33
C TYR A 93 6.32 0.99 2.24
N THR A 94 5.81 2.19 2.42
CA THR A 94 6.27 3.15 3.42
C THR A 94 5.13 3.50 4.35
N ILE A 95 5.47 3.92 5.58
CA ILE A 95 4.53 4.49 6.54
C ILE A 95 4.90 5.95 6.69
N GLY A 96 3.90 6.82 6.77
CA GLY A 96 4.17 8.25 6.81
C GLY A 96 2.97 9.09 7.19
N THR A 97 3.09 10.38 6.96
CA THR A 97 2.08 11.38 7.28
C THR A 97 1.48 11.94 6.00
N TYR A 98 0.16 11.97 5.93
CA TYR A 98 -0.59 12.62 4.86
C TYR A 98 -1.04 14.00 5.29
N ASN A 99 -0.75 14.99 4.46
CA ASN A 99 -1.28 16.35 4.60
C ASN A 99 -2.49 16.50 3.66
N PRO A 100 -3.74 16.53 4.18
CA PRO A 100 -4.93 16.58 3.35
C PRO A 100 -5.14 17.94 2.66
N ASP A 101 -4.64 19.03 3.22
CA ASP A 101 -4.80 20.37 2.64
C ASP A 101 -3.94 20.55 1.38
N LYS A 102 -2.77 19.89 1.36
CA LYS A 102 -1.82 19.95 0.26
C LYS A 102 -1.88 18.72 -0.65
N ASP A 103 -2.59 17.67 -0.23
CA ASP A 103 -2.56 16.36 -0.88
C ASP A 103 -1.13 15.84 -1.09
N ILE A 104 -0.32 15.89 -0.04
CA ILE A 104 1.07 15.43 -0.03
C ILE A 104 1.23 14.33 1.02
N TYR A 105 1.85 13.23 0.63
CA TYR A 105 2.31 12.19 1.53
C TYR A 105 3.82 12.28 1.74
N VAL A 106 4.25 12.20 2.98
CA VAL A 106 5.66 12.22 3.38
C VAL A 106 5.96 10.96 4.19
N PRO A 107 6.82 10.06 3.69
CA PRO A 107 7.28 8.91 4.47
C PRO A 107 7.98 9.34 5.76
N ASP A 108 7.85 8.52 6.81
CA ASP A 108 8.57 8.74 8.07
C ASP A 108 10.09 8.60 7.85
N ASN A 109 10.88 9.28 8.69
CA ASN A 109 12.33 9.25 8.62
C ASN A 109 12.87 7.81 8.72
N GLY A 110 13.85 7.49 7.89
CA GLY A 110 14.44 6.15 7.79
C GLY A 110 13.70 5.19 6.88
N SER A 111 12.62 5.61 6.23
CA SER A 111 11.97 4.82 5.19
C SER A 111 12.90 4.62 3.99
N VAL A 112 12.98 3.39 3.51
CA VAL A 112 13.71 3.05 2.28
C VAL A 112 12.69 2.90 1.15
N GLU A 113 12.78 3.80 0.17
CA GLU A 113 11.85 3.87 -0.95
C GLU A 113 12.43 3.17 -2.17
N SER A 114 12.50 1.86 -2.11
CA SER A 114 12.96 0.99 -3.19
C SER A 114 12.59 -0.47 -2.92
N ASP A 115 13.04 -1.37 -3.78
CA ASP A 115 12.94 -2.82 -3.59
C ASP A 115 13.75 -3.36 -2.37
N LEU A 116 14.58 -2.52 -1.76
CA LEU A 116 15.26 -2.80 -0.48
C LEU A 116 14.44 -2.39 0.74
N GLY A 117 13.31 -1.71 0.53
CA GLY A 117 12.41 -1.25 1.58
C GLY A 117 11.59 -2.37 2.22
N LEU A 118 10.66 -1.97 3.09
CA LEU A 118 9.73 -2.91 3.73
C LEU A 118 8.79 -3.49 2.67
N ARG A 119 8.62 -4.81 2.66
CA ARG A 119 7.74 -5.54 1.76
C ARG A 119 6.62 -6.23 2.52
N TYR A 120 5.50 -6.47 1.84
CA TYR A 120 4.44 -7.32 2.37
C TYR A 120 4.84 -8.79 2.35
N ASP A 121 5.59 -9.18 1.33
CA ASP A 121 6.05 -10.55 1.12
C ASP A 121 7.41 -10.54 0.42
N TYR A 122 8.27 -11.48 0.78
CA TYR A 122 9.61 -11.64 0.19
C TYR A 122 9.66 -12.79 -0.84
N GLY A 123 8.51 -13.38 -1.17
CA GLY A 123 8.36 -14.40 -2.20
C GLY A 123 7.82 -13.84 -3.53
N LYS A 124 6.70 -14.41 -3.99
CA LYS A 124 6.10 -14.15 -5.31
C LYS A 124 4.76 -13.42 -5.26
N PHE A 125 4.43 -12.83 -4.12
CA PHE A 125 3.22 -12.04 -3.94
C PHE A 125 3.38 -10.67 -4.63
N TYR A 126 2.38 -10.28 -5.45
CA TYR A 126 2.46 -9.10 -6.29
C TYR A 126 1.08 -8.50 -6.60
N ALA A 127 1.08 -7.27 -7.10
CA ALA A 127 -0.10 -6.53 -7.55
C ALA A 127 -1.21 -6.48 -6.50
N SER A 128 -0.82 -6.31 -5.24
CA SER A 128 -1.73 -6.35 -4.11
C SER A 128 -2.56 -5.07 -3.97
N LYS A 129 -3.67 -5.21 -3.27
CA LYS A 129 -4.59 -4.12 -2.95
C LYS A 129 -5.33 -4.39 -1.65
N THR A 130 -5.66 -3.32 -0.94
CA THR A 130 -6.47 -3.41 0.28
C THR A 130 -7.84 -2.79 0.11
N PHE A 131 -8.78 -3.24 0.94
CA PHE A 131 -10.07 -2.58 1.13
C PHE A 131 -10.48 -2.66 2.60
N PHE A 132 -11.36 -1.76 3.01
CA PHE A 132 -11.91 -1.73 4.36
C PHE A 132 -13.22 -2.53 4.42
N ASP A 133 -13.25 -3.53 5.31
CA ASP A 133 -14.45 -4.30 5.68
C ASP A 133 -15.10 -3.61 6.89
N SER A 134 -16.11 -2.80 6.64
CA SER A 134 -16.79 -2.00 7.66
C SER A 134 -17.59 -2.86 8.65
N LEU A 135 -18.06 -4.03 8.25
CA LEU A 135 -18.82 -4.92 9.13
C LEU A 135 -17.98 -5.50 10.25
N LYS A 136 -16.68 -5.66 10.01
CA LYS A 136 -15.74 -6.24 10.99
C LYS A 136 -14.66 -5.26 11.44
N ASN A 137 -14.74 -4.01 11.00
CA ASN A 137 -13.74 -2.96 11.28
C ASN A 137 -12.31 -3.44 11.04
N ARG A 138 -12.06 -3.99 9.85
CA ARG A 138 -10.75 -4.51 9.47
C ARG A 138 -10.40 -4.13 8.04
N ARG A 139 -9.10 -4.06 7.75
CA ARG A 139 -8.60 -3.89 6.39
C ARG A 139 -8.09 -5.22 5.86
N ILE A 140 -8.58 -5.60 4.69
CA ILE A 140 -8.27 -6.86 4.03
C ILE A 140 -7.29 -6.59 2.90
N LEU A 141 -6.24 -7.41 2.81
CA LEU A 141 -5.28 -7.41 1.71
C LEU A 141 -5.59 -8.53 0.72
N TRP A 142 -5.64 -8.18 -0.55
CA TRP A 142 -5.70 -9.10 -1.68
C TRP A 142 -4.46 -8.95 -2.53
N GLY A 143 -3.98 -10.05 -3.11
CA GLY A 143 -2.87 -10.01 -4.04
C GLY A 143 -2.83 -11.21 -4.93
N TRP A 144 -1.97 -11.14 -5.92
CA TRP A 144 -1.66 -12.23 -6.82
C TRP A 144 -0.42 -12.96 -6.33
N LEU A 145 -0.49 -14.27 -6.31
CA LEU A 145 0.67 -15.14 -6.08
C LEU A 145 1.11 -15.75 -7.42
N ASN A 146 2.32 -15.40 -7.85
CA ASN A 146 2.93 -16.00 -9.02
C ASN A 146 3.55 -17.35 -8.63
N GLU A 147 3.01 -18.43 -9.15
CA GLU A 147 3.47 -19.79 -8.88
C GLU A 147 4.76 -20.20 -9.62
N SER A 148 5.38 -19.26 -10.34
CA SER A 148 6.64 -19.46 -11.08
C SER A 148 6.59 -20.51 -12.20
N SER A 149 5.39 -20.85 -12.67
CA SER A 149 5.22 -21.73 -13.84
C SER A 149 5.69 -21.03 -15.11
N ILE A 150 6.13 -21.85 -16.07
CA ILE A 150 6.31 -21.38 -17.45
C ILE A 150 4.99 -21.50 -18.23
N PRO A 151 4.79 -20.77 -19.34
CA PRO A 151 3.54 -20.82 -20.11
C PRO A 151 3.12 -22.24 -20.52
N ALA A 152 4.07 -23.13 -20.81
CA ALA A 152 3.76 -24.52 -21.14
C ALA A 152 3.13 -25.30 -19.97
N ASP A 153 3.57 -25.03 -18.75
CA ASP A 153 2.98 -25.64 -17.54
C ASP A 153 1.58 -25.09 -17.28
N ASP A 154 1.38 -23.79 -17.50
CA ASP A 154 0.09 -23.14 -17.34
C ASP A 154 -0.95 -23.70 -18.32
N ILE A 155 -0.55 -23.89 -19.58
CA ILE A 155 -1.38 -24.54 -20.59
C ILE A 155 -1.73 -25.98 -20.19
N LYS A 156 -0.75 -26.74 -19.72
CA LYS A 156 -0.94 -28.13 -19.32
C LYS A 156 -1.89 -28.29 -18.13
N LYS A 157 -1.80 -27.41 -17.13
CA LYS A 157 -2.69 -27.44 -15.96
C LYS A 157 -4.02 -26.73 -16.19
N GLY A 158 -4.17 -25.93 -17.25
CA GLY A 158 -5.39 -25.24 -17.63
C GLY A 158 -5.69 -23.95 -16.85
N TRP A 159 -4.73 -23.42 -16.08
CA TRP A 159 -4.86 -22.17 -15.34
C TRP A 159 -3.51 -21.53 -15.05
N ALA A 160 -3.52 -20.21 -14.77
CA ALA A 160 -2.35 -19.43 -14.37
C ALA A 160 -2.74 -18.40 -13.32
N GLY A 161 -1.86 -18.19 -12.35
CA GLY A 161 -2.03 -17.22 -11.28
C GLY A 161 -3.01 -17.64 -10.18
N ILE A 162 -2.63 -17.40 -8.96
CA ILE A 162 -3.47 -17.63 -7.78
C ILE A 162 -3.76 -16.30 -7.11
N GLN A 163 -5.04 -16.00 -6.94
CA GLN A 163 -5.46 -14.88 -6.12
C GLN A 163 -5.52 -15.31 -4.66
N VAL A 164 -4.85 -14.56 -3.79
CA VAL A 164 -4.77 -14.87 -2.37
C VAL A 164 -5.47 -13.78 -1.58
N ILE A 165 -6.39 -14.20 -0.71
CA ILE A 165 -6.92 -13.37 0.37
C ILE A 165 -6.03 -13.60 1.56
N THR A 166 -5.25 -12.60 1.95
CA THR A 166 -4.20 -12.91 2.90
C THR A 166 -4.49 -12.45 4.31
N CYS A 167 -4.95 -11.21 4.58
CA CYS A 167 -4.68 -10.78 5.94
C CYS A 167 -5.49 -9.57 6.39
N GLU A 168 -5.69 -9.50 7.70
CA GLU A 168 -5.94 -8.25 8.40
C GLU A 168 -4.63 -7.46 8.52
N LEU A 169 -4.68 -6.18 8.12
CA LEU A 169 -3.55 -5.27 8.25
C LEU A 169 -3.63 -4.53 9.57
N LEU A 170 -2.58 -4.65 10.35
CA LEU A 170 -2.43 -3.98 11.65
C LEU A 170 -1.14 -3.15 11.65
N LEU A 171 -1.19 -1.95 12.22
CA LEU A 171 0.01 -1.20 12.52
C LEU A 171 0.47 -1.49 13.95
N SER A 172 1.67 -2.05 14.10
CA SER A 172 2.28 -2.25 15.41
C SER A 172 3.52 -1.37 15.55
N LEU A 173 3.62 -0.68 16.67
CA LEU A 173 4.87 -0.02 17.09
C LEU A 173 5.86 -1.11 17.51
N ILE A 174 6.93 -1.28 16.76
CA ILE A 174 8.06 -2.08 17.21
C ILE A 174 9.04 -1.13 17.89
N SER A 175 9.01 -1.14 19.23
CA SER A 175 10.06 -0.52 20.02
C SER A 175 11.31 -1.37 19.92
N SER A 176 12.24 -1.03 19.03
CA SER A 176 13.58 -1.61 19.11
C SER A 176 14.37 -0.82 20.13
N LYS A 177 14.85 -1.50 21.18
CA LYS A 177 15.72 -0.90 22.22
C LYS A 177 17.04 -0.36 21.69
N SER A 178 17.33 -0.53 20.40
CA SER A 178 18.62 -0.15 19.78
C SER A 178 18.55 1.04 18.80
N LEU A 179 17.36 1.54 18.47
CA LEU A 179 17.18 2.68 17.57
C LEU A 179 16.46 3.82 18.28
N SER A 180 17.02 5.02 18.18
CA SER A 180 16.50 6.24 18.82
C SER A 180 15.15 6.76 18.28
N LEU A 181 14.55 6.08 17.30
CA LEU A 181 13.28 6.44 16.68
C LEU A 181 12.33 5.25 16.67
N PRO A 182 11.02 5.47 16.90
CA PRO A 182 10.02 4.40 16.81
C PRO A 182 9.93 3.91 15.36
N THR A 183 10.10 2.61 15.17
CA THR A 183 9.96 1.96 13.87
C THR A 183 8.58 1.32 13.80
N TYR A 184 7.81 1.64 12.76
CA TYR A 184 6.50 1.04 12.49
C TYR A 184 6.65 -0.08 11.47
N LYS A 185 5.92 -1.17 11.66
CA LYS A 185 5.76 -2.24 10.65
C LYS A 185 4.29 -2.59 10.51
N VAL A 186 3.88 -2.86 9.29
CA VAL A 186 2.58 -3.45 9.03
C VAL A 186 2.66 -4.94 9.35
N MET A 187 1.80 -5.40 10.25
CA MET A 187 1.70 -6.81 10.61
C MET A 187 0.55 -7.47 9.86
N PHE A 188 0.76 -8.70 9.43
CA PHE A 188 -0.23 -9.51 8.75
C PHE A 188 -0.78 -10.57 9.70
N MET A 189 -2.10 -10.70 9.78
CA MET A 189 -2.76 -11.79 10.49
C MET A 189 -3.51 -12.68 9.50
N VAL A 190 -3.13 -13.95 9.42
CA VAL A 190 -3.85 -14.97 8.66
C VAL A 190 -4.75 -15.75 9.62
N GLY A 191 -6.04 -15.50 9.60
CA GLY A 191 -6.99 -16.11 10.54
C GLY A 191 -6.70 -15.68 11.99
N LYS A 192 -6.76 -16.64 12.94
CA LYS A 192 -6.42 -16.40 14.35
C LYS A 192 -4.92 -16.55 14.67
N ARG A 193 -4.06 -16.73 13.65
CA ARG A 193 -2.61 -16.92 13.85
C ARG A 193 -1.85 -15.73 13.26
N VAL A 194 -0.95 -15.19 14.05
CA VAL A 194 0.02 -14.19 13.61
C VAL A 194 1.18 -14.95 12.98
N PHE A 195 1.42 -14.76 11.71
CA PHE A 195 2.65 -15.23 11.09
C PHE A 195 3.61 -14.04 10.99
N PHE A 196 4.71 -14.13 11.73
CA PHE A 196 5.85 -13.27 11.52
C PHE A 196 6.65 -13.85 10.37
N PHE A 197 6.56 -13.28 9.20
CA PHE A 197 7.57 -13.51 8.18
C PHE A 197 8.72 -12.53 8.47
N CYS A 198 9.58 -12.90 9.42
CA CYS A 198 10.93 -12.37 9.52
C CYS A 198 11.83 -13.33 8.75
N PHE A 199 12.35 -12.88 7.62
CA PHE A 199 13.56 -13.42 7.02
C PHE A 199 14.62 -12.33 7.03
#